data_e8232c2df52e33b8594b54949e84366a
#
_entry.id   e8232c2df52e33b8594b54949e84366a
#
_cell.length_a   1.000
_cell.length_b   1.000
_cell.length_c   1.000
_cell.angle_alpha   90.00
_cell.angle_beta   90.00
_cell.angle_gamma   90.00
#
_symmetry.space_group_name_H-M   'P 1'
#
loop_
_entity.id
_entity.type
_entity.pdbx_description
1 polymer ?
#
loop_
_entity_poly.entity_id
_entity_poly.type
_entity_poly.pdbx_seq_one_letter_code
_entity_poly.pdbx_strand_id
1 'polypeptide(L)'
;YNRIFRGDKWLRIVPKLGYNFTRKEFYWSLNADFEYWPQKRGFFRLSVGNGNRIYSSKMLDELKAMPDSIFNFDLIHLDYFKDLYFNFRHSFEITNGLDISLGFSAHKRTAVEKSRFVITGDYPMPPPEFMERFRNTYISFAPRIRVEWTPALYYYMNGKRKINLRSDYPTFSVDYERGIEGVFKSTGEYERIEFDLQHKIQLGLMRNIYYRFGFGAFTNQDELYFVDFANFARHNLPVGWN
;
A
#
# COMPACT_ATOMS: atom_id res chain seq x y z
N TYR A 1 5.50 19.71 9.26
CA TYR A 1 4.07 19.38 9.25
C TYR A 1 3.26 20.67 9.14
N ASN A 2 2.90 21.03 7.92
CA ASN A 2 2.12 22.24 7.68
C ASN A 2 0.69 21.86 7.28
N ARG A 3 -0.27 22.28 8.09
CA ARG A 3 -1.69 22.15 7.81
C ARG A 3 -2.27 23.52 7.56
N ILE A 4 -2.75 23.75 6.35
CA ILE A 4 -3.30 25.03 5.91
C ILE A 4 -4.82 24.87 5.84
N PHE A 5 -5.55 25.74 6.52
CA PHE A 5 -7.01 25.77 6.51
C PHE A 5 -7.50 26.98 5.72
N ARG A 6 -8.50 26.77 4.88
CA ARG A 6 -9.26 27.85 4.23
C ARG A 6 -10.75 27.49 4.31
N GLY A 7 -11.43 28.06 5.28
CA GLY A 7 -12.80 27.68 5.62
C GLY A 7 -12.84 26.25 6.15
N ASP A 8 -13.72 25.40 5.59
CA ASP A 8 -13.86 23.99 5.98
C ASP A 8 -12.88 23.04 5.26
N LYS A 9 -12.08 23.57 4.31
CA LYS A 9 -11.09 22.81 3.53
C LYS A 9 -9.75 22.83 4.23
N TRP A 10 -8.96 21.77 4.01
CA TRP A 10 -7.60 21.71 4.56
C TRP A 10 -6.63 21.08 3.58
N LEU A 11 -5.40 21.53 3.65
CA LEU A 11 -4.24 20.98 2.96
C LEU A 11 -3.18 20.62 3.98
N ARG A 12 -2.71 19.39 3.91
CA ARG A 12 -1.60 18.89 4.72
C ARG A 12 -0.45 18.49 3.80
N ILE A 13 0.72 19.06 4.02
CA ILE A 13 1.94 18.72 3.28
C ILE A 13 2.96 18.20 4.28
N VAL A 14 3.52 17.03 4.01
CA VAL A 14 4.49 16.35 4.85
C VAL A 14 5.70 15.97 4.01
N PRO A 15 6.69 16.87 3.86
CA PRO A 15 7.96 16.53 3.27
C PRO A 15 8.81 15.73 4.28
N LYS A 16 9.58 14.78 3.77
CA LYS A 16 10.61 14.05 4.52
C LYS A 16 11.89 14.02 3.70
N LEU A 17 13.00 14.31 4.35
CA LEU A 17 14.31 14.28 3.75
C LEU A 17 15.22 13.43 4.63
N GLY A 18 16.09 12.66 4.03
CA GLY A 18 17.06 11.83 4.73
C GLY A 18 18.29 11.59 3.87
N TYR A 19 19.42 11.38 4.53
CA TYR A 19 20.66 11.02 3.87
C TYR A 19 21.30 9.81 4.56
N ASN A 20 21.62 8.82 3.76
CA ASN A 20 22.35 7.64 4.24
C ASN A 20 23.85 7.82 3.95
N PHE A 21 24.64 8.02 5.01
CA PHE A 21 26.07 8.28 4.91
C PHE A 21 26.85 7.07 4.39
N THR A 22 26.46 5.86 4.78
CA THR A 22 27.13 4.61 4.37
C THR A 22 27.00 4.38 2.87
N ARG A 23 25.82 4.68 2.31
CA ARG A 23 25.51 4.48 0.88
C ARG A 23 25.70 5.74 0.05
N LYS A 24 25.93 6.89 0.68
CA LYS A 24 26.00 8.20 0.04
C LYS A 24 24.76 8.49 -0.80
N GLU A 25 23.58 8.14 -0.28
CA GLU A 25 22.29 8.26 -0.98
C GLU A 25 21.38 9.25 -0.29
N PHE A 26 20.70 10.06 -1.08
CA PHE A 26 19.69 11.01 -0.61
C PHE A 26 18.30 10.42 -0.77
N TYR A 27 17.50 10.48 0.29
CA TYR A 27 16.12 10.04 0.32
C TYR A 27 15.19 11.24 0.54
N TRP A 28 14.11 11.24 -0.20
CA TRP A 28 13.08 12.26 -0.05
C TRP A 28 11.71 11.67 -0.28
N SER A 29 10.71 12.22 0.39
CA SER A 29 9.31 11.94 0.08
C SER A 29 8.46 13.16 0.38
N LEU A 30 7.42 13.32 -0.40
CA LEU A 30 6.42 14.35 -0.25
C LEU A 30 5.04 13.68 -0.23
N ASN A 31 4.34 13.86 0.88
CA ASN A 31 2.94 13.45 0.99
C ASN A 31 2.08 14.69 1.11
N ALA A 32 1.07 14.80 0.27
CA ALA A 32 0.11 15.90 0.27
C ALA A 32 -1.31 15.34 0.31
N ASP A 33 -2.08 15.76 1.30
CA ASP A 33 -3.50 15.46 1.42
C ASP A 33 -4.27 16.77 1.30
N PHE A 34 -5.25 16.82 0.42
CA PHE A 34 -6.10 17.98 0.19
C PHE A 34 -7.56 17.60 0.25
N GLU A 35 -8.29 18.08 1.25
CA GLU A 35 -9.75 17.96 1.37
C GLU A 35 -10.40 19.18 0.75
N TYR A 36 -11.04 18.97 -0.39
CA TYR A 36 -11.67 20.05 -1.15
C TYR A 36 -13.20 20.09 -0.98
N TRP A 37 -13.83 18.97 -0.61
CA TRP A 37 -15.28 18.85 -0.46
C TRP A 37 -15.67 18.14 0.83
N PRO A 38 -15.68 18.85 1.98
CA PRO A 38 -15.93 18.25 3.28
C PRO A 38 -17.29 17.58 3.46
N GLN A 39 -18.33 18.05 2.75
CA GLN A 39 -19.69 17.47 2.79
C GLN A 39 -19.74 16.08 2.16
N LYS A 40 -19.00 15.88 1.09
CA LYS A 40 -18.90 14.63 0.33
C LYS A 40 -17.61 13.88 0.61
N ARG A 41 -16.88 14.27 1.66
CA ARG A 41 -15.60 13.67 2.04
C ARG A 41 -14.62 13.61 0.86
N GLY A 42 -14.74 14.59 -0.06
CA GLY A 42 -13.89 14.66 -1.24
C GLY A 42 -12.48 15.08 -0.89
N PHE A 43 -11.50 14.22 -1.21
CA PHE A 43 -10.09 14.50 -0.99
C PHE A 43 -9.19 13.95 -2.08
N PHE A 44 -8.06 14.60 -2.25
CA PHE A 44 -6.93 14.12 -3.03
C PHE A 44 -5.80 13.73 -2.09
N ARG A 45 -5.13 12.64 -2.42
CA ARG A 45 -3.88 12.24 -1.79
C ARG A 45 -2.82 12.04 -2.85
N LEU A 46 -1.70 12.71 -2.68
CA LEU A 46 -0.51 12.57 -3.49
C LEU A 46 0.63 12.08 -2.61
N SER A 47 1.36 11.08 -3.09
CA SER A 47 2.54 10.57 -2.42
C SER A 47 3.62 10.32 -3.47
N VAL A 48 4.73 11.04 -3.37
CA VAL A 48 5.86 10.92 -4.28
C VAL A 48 7.15 10.84 -3.47
N GLY A 49 8.10 10.06 -3.94
CA GLY A 49 9.39 9.97 -3.27
C GLY A 49 10.26 8.84 -3.79
N ASN A 50 11.46 8.79 -3.24
CA ASN A 50 12.38 7.69 -3.43
C ASN A 50 12.73 7.04 -2.09
N GLY A 51 13.12 5.77 -2.12
CA GLY A 51 13.56 5.07 -0.92
C GLY A 51 13.89 3.62 -1.20
N ASN A 52 14.51 2.97 -0.24
CA ASN A 52 14.76 1.54 -0.30
C ASN A 52 13.57 0.82 0.34
N ARG A 53 13.08 -0.21 -0.32
CA ARG A 53 12.04 -1.07 0.19
C ARG A 53 12.52 -2.50 0.26
N ILE A 54 12.05 -3.23 1.27
CA ILE A 54 12.30 -4.65 1.46
C ILE A 54 11.21 -5.42 0.73
N TYR A 55 11.59 -6.52 0.08
CA TYR A 55 10.67 -7.36 -0.67
C TYR A 55 9.61 -8.03 0.20
N SER A 56 9.92 -8.37 1.45
CA SER A 56 8.99 -9.07 2.33
C SER A 56 8.71 -8.28 3.62
N SER A 57 7.45 -7.97 3.88
CA SER A 57 7.02 -7.36 5.14
C SER A 57 7.17 -8.31 6.33
N LYS A 58 6.94 -9.62 6.12
CA LYS A 58 7.11 -10.65 7.15
C LYS A 58 8.55 -10.68 7.68
N MET A 59 9.52 -10.61 6.77
CA MET A 59 10.93 -10.57 7.12
C MET A 59 11.31 -9.30 7.90
N LEU A 60 10.67 -8.18 7.60
CA LEU A 60 10.86 -6.93 8.36
C LEU A 60 10.34 -7.06 9.80
N ASP A 61 9.22 -7.73 10.00
CA ASP A 61 8.64 -7.93 11.32
C ASP A 61 9.45 -8.93 12.14
N GLU A 62 9.98 -9.97 11.52
CA GLU A 62 10.94 -10.92 12.14
C GLU A 62 12.23 -10.21 12.56
N LEU A 63 12.74 -9.30 11.72
CA LEU A 63 13.93 -8.50 12.05
C LEU A 63 13.70 -7.55 13.23
N LYS A 64 12.54 -6.91 13.30
CA LYS A 64 12.18 -6.05 14.43
C LYS A 64 12.01 -6.82 15.74
N ALA A 65 11.67 -8.10 15.67
CA ALA A 65 11.51 -8.97 16.81
C ALA A 65 12.85 -9.53 17.33
N MET A 66 13.95 -9.42 16.56
CA MET A 66 15.27 -9.89 16.97
C MET A 66 15.90 -8.90 17.97
N PRO A 67 16.54 -9.39 19.04
CA PRO A 67 17.32 -8.55 19.94
C PRO A 67 18.47 -7.84 19.20
N ASP A 68 18.70 -6.57 19.49
CA ASP A 68 19.75 -5.75 18.84
C ASP A 68 21.15 -6.37 18.89
N SER A 69 21.44 -7.20 19.92
CA SER A 69 22.71 -7.89 20.09
C SER A 69 22.98 -9.03 19.08
N ILE A 70 21.93 -9.49 18.38
CA ILE A 70 22.01 -10.60 17.40
C ILE A 70 21.94 -10.07 15.97
N PHE A 71 21.70 -8.76 15.82
CA PHE A 71 21.45 -8.15 14.53
C PHE A 71 22.76 -8.01 13.72
N ASN A 72 23.03 -8.97 12.88
CA ASN A 72 24.14 -8.91 11.94
C ASN A 72 23.58 -8.74 10.51
N PHE A 73 23.65 -7.53 10.00
CA PHE A 73 23.19 -7.18 8.64
C PHE A 73 23.88 -7.98 7.54
N ASP A 74 25.11 -8.45 7.77
CA ASP A 74 25.88 -9.22 6.79
C ASP A 74 25.36 -10.66 6.64
N LEU A 75 24.67 -11.18 7.66
CA LEU A 75 24.09 -12.52 7.67
C LEU A 75 22.63 -12.54 7.19
N ILE A 76 21.99 -11.37 7.09
CA ILE A 76 20.59 -11.29 6.72
C ILE A 76 20.47 -11.13 5.21
N HIS A 77 19.94 -12.15 4.55
CA HIS A 77 19.64 -12.15 3.11
C HIS A 77 18.39 -11.31 2.80
N LEU A 78 18.40 -10.03 3.18
CA LEU A 78 17.35 -9.10 2.84
C LEU A 78 17.55 -8.57 1.44
N ASP A 79 16.68 -9.00 0.54
CA ASP A 79 16.59 -8.39 -0.76
C ASP A 79 15.79 -7.11 -0.65
N TYR A 80 16.39 -6.03 -1.04
CA TYR A 80 15.74 -4.73 -1.11
C TYR A 80 16.00 -4.10 -2.47
N PHE A 81 15.10 -3.23 -2.85
CA PHE A 81 15.15 -2.49 -4.11
C PHE A 81 14.98 -0.99 -3.85
N LYS A 82 15.51 -0.21 -4.73
CA LYS A 82 15.31 1.23 -4.78
C LYS A 82 14.00 1.51 -5.49
N ASP A 83 13.07 2.18 -4.83
CA ASP A 83 11.74 2.50 -5.35
C ASP A 83 11.62 4.02 -5.54
N LEU A 84 11.44 4.45 -6.77
CA LEU A 84 10.97 5.78 -7.10
C LEU A 84 9.49 5.66 -7.39
N TYR A 85 8.64 6.28 -6.56
CA TYR A 85 7.21 6.08 -6.62
C TYR A 85 6.43 7.38 -6.74
N PHE A 86 5.30 7.28 -7.42
CA PHE A 86 4.28 8.30 -7.53
C PHE A 86 2.91 7.64 -7.36
N ASN A 87 2.22 7.98 -6.27
CA ASN A 87 0.89 7.47 -5.97
C ASN A 87 -0.10 8.62 -5.90
N PHE A 88 -1.19 8.51 -6.62
CA PHE A 88 -2.29 9.45 -6.60
C PHE A 88 -3.59 8.75 -6.25
N ARG A 89 -4.39 9.37 -5.41
CA ARG A 89 -5.74 8.90 -5.06
C ARG A 89 -6.68 10.08 -4.95
N HIS A 90 -7.81 9.97 -5.60
CA HIS A 90 -8.98 10.82 -5.43
C HIS A 90 -10.11 10.00 -4.83
N SER A 91 -10.76 10.50 -3.79
CA SER A 91 -11.86 9.81 -3.12
C SER A 91 -12.99 10.78 -2.82
N PHE A 92 -14.23 10.34 -2.97
CA PHE A 92 -15.41 11.12 -2.61
C PHE A 92 -16.62 10.21 -2.36
N GLU A 93 -17.55 10.72 -1.58
CA GLU A 93 -18.81 10.06 -1.27
C GLU A 93 -19.88 10.45 -2.29
N ILE A 94 -20.37 9.50 -3.05
CA ILE A 94 -21.45 9.70 -4.05
C ILE A 94 -22.78 9.95 -3.35
N THR A 95 -23.14 9.00 -2.50
CA THR A 95 -24.32 9.07 -1.65
C THR A 95 -23.95 8.60 -0.25
N ASN A 96 -24.83 8.78 0.72
CA ASN A 96 -24.55 8.44 2.11
C ASN A 96 -24.06 7.00 2.26
N GLY A 97 -22.83 6.85 2.71
CA GLY A 97 -22.17 5.57 2.93
C GLY A 97 -21.64 4.88 1.68
N LEU A 98 -21.75 5.48 0.48
CA LEU A 98 -21.14 4.96 -0.75
C LEU A 98 -19.96 5.85 -1.16
N ASP A 99 -18.76 5.38 -0.91
CA ASP A 99 -17.51 6.04 -1.26
C ASP A 99 -16.88 5.41 -2.52
N ILE A 100 -16.41 6.24 -3.42
CA ILE A 100 -15.58 5.81 -4.55
C ILE A 100 -14.19 6.44 -4.41
N SER A 101 -13.17 5.62 -4.66
CA SER A 101 -11.78 6.04 -4.74
C SER A 101 -11.21 5.64 -6.10
N LEU A 102 -10.65 6.60 -6.79
CA LEU A 102 -9.95 6.42 -8.06
C LEU A 102 -8.50 6.80 -7.84
N GLY A 103 -7.58 6.07 -8.39
CA GLY A 103 -6.18 6.38 -8.25
C GLY A 103 -5.30 5.62 -9.21
N PHE A 104 -4.03 5.88 -9.13
CA PHE A 104 -3.00 5.09 -9.79
C PHE A 104 -1.71 5.11 -8.99
N SER A 105 -0.93 4.07 -9.17
CA SER A 105 0.43 3.96 -8.67
C SER A 105 1.40 3.80 -9.84
N ALA A 106 2.50 4.53 -9.78
CA ALA A 106 3.61 4.38 -10.71
C ALA A 106 4.88 4.14 -9.91
N HIS A 107 5.61 3.09 -10.23
CA HIS A 107 6.82 2.69 -9.54
C HIS A 107 7.93 2.40 -10.54
N LYS A 108 9.12 2.93 -10.25
CA LYS A 108 10.36 2.47 -10.88
C LYS A 108 11.22 1.85 -9.80
N ARG A 109 11.34 0.53 -9.87
CA ARG A 109 12.07 -0.29 -8.89
C ARG A 109 13.36 -0.78 -9.53
N THR A 110 14.48 -0.49 -8.89
CA THR A 110 15.80 -0.89 -9.37
C THR A 110 16.43 -1.79 -8.32
N ALA A 111 16.93 -2.94 -8.74
CA ALA A 111 17.67 -3.85 -7.87
C ALA A 111 18.90 -3.13 -7.30
N VAL A 112 19.19 -3.36 -6.04
CA VAL A 112 20.36 -2.80 -5.38
C VAL A 112 21.40 -3.89 -5.25
N GLU A 113 22.55 -3.70 -5.90
CA GLU A 113 23.68 -4.60 -5.76
C GLU A 113 24.18 -4.56 -4.31
N LYS A 114 24.27 -5.72 -3.68
CA LYS A 114 24.90 -5.87 -2.38
C LYS A 114 26.41 -5.95 -2.59
N SER A 115 27.16 -5.04 -2.02
CA SER A 115 28.62 -4.95 -2.16
C SER A 115 29.42 -6.14 -1.58
N ARG A 116 28.74 -7.12 -0.98
CA ARG A 116 29.36 -8.30 -0.36
C ARG A 116 28.44 -9.52 -0.42
N PHE A 117 28.10 -10.00 -1.61
CA PHE A 117 27.62 -11.36 -1.76
C PHE A 117 28.81 -12.25 -2.14
N VAL A 118 29.48 -12.79 -1.15
CA VAL A 118 30.24 -14.02 -1.34
C VAL A 118 29.19 -15.13 -1.31
N ILE A 119 28.83 -15.65 -2.46
CA ILE A 119 28.11 -16.92 -2.55
C ILE A 119 29.11 -17.98 -2.06
N THR A 120 29.09 -18.25 -0.78
CA THR A 120 29.78 -19.44 -0.24
C THR A 120 29.02 -20.64 -0.78
N GLY A 121 29.74 -21.50 -1.49
CA GLY A 121 29.33 -22.49 -2.47
C GLY A 121 28.34 -23.60 -2.13
N ASP A 122 27.45 -23.46 -1.16
CA ASP A 122 26.50 -24.48 -0.75
C ASP A 122 25.05 -24.30 -1.24
N TYR A 123 24.78 -23.23 -1.97
CA TYR A 123 23.47 -23.03 -2.60
C TYR A 123 23.60 -23.29 -4.10
N PRO A 124 22.79 -24.22 -4.68
CA PRO A 124 22.76 -24.39 -6.13
C PRO A 124 22.39 -23.07 -6.78
N MET A 125 23.23 -22.60 -7.70
CA MET A 125 22.90 -21.44 -8.54
C MET A 125 21.53 -21.69 -9.19
N PRO A 126 20.61 -20.72 -9.12
CA PRO A 126 19.36 -20.86 -9.84
C PRO A 126 19.65 -21.07 -11.34
N PRO A 127 18.82 -21.88 -12.03
CA PRO A 127 19.01 -22.15 -13.45
C PRO A 127 19.13 -20.84 -14.25
N PRO A 128 19.91 -20.79 -15.33
CA PRO A 128 20.07 -19.62 -16.17
C PRO A 128 18.75 -19.00 -16.63
N GLU A 129 17.75 -19.83 -16.90
CA GLU A 129 16.38 -19.40 -17.26
C GLU A 129 15.70 -18.60 -16.14
N PHE A 130 16.07 -18.81 -14.92
CA PHE A 130 15.59 -18.05 -13.78
C PHE A 130 16.28 -16.69 -13.68
N MET A 131 17.55 -16.62 -14.04
CA MET A 131 18.34 -15.38 -14.05
C MET A 131 17.91 -14.44 -15.18
N GLU A 132 17.47 -14.94 -16.33
CA GLU A 132 16.95 -14.13 -17.43
C GLU A 132 15.65 -13.42 -17.10
N ARG A 133 14.87 -13.95 -16.16
CA ARG A 133 13.64 -13.31 -15.67
C ARG A 133 13.88 -12.17 -14.69
N PHE A 134 15.07 -12.07 -14.10
CA PHE A 134 15.41 -10.99 -13.19
C PHE A 134 15.85 -9.74 -13.96
N ARG A 135 14.91 -8.85 -14.21
CA ARG A 135 15.22 -7.53 -14.74
C ARG A 135 15.83 -6.66 -13.63
N ASN A 136 16.92 -5.96 -13.92
CA ASN A 136 17.53 -5.02 -12.96
C ASN A 136 16.62 -3.82 -12.65
N THR A 137 15.65 -3.56 -13.51
CA THR A 137 14.69 -2.46 -13.35
C THR A 137 13.29 -2.91 -13.72
N TYR A 138 12.35 -2.69 -12.81
CA TYR A 138 10.93 -2.92 -12.99
C TYR A 138 10.19 -1.58 -12.95
N ILE A 139 9.41 -1.32 -13.99
CA ILE A 139 8.54 -0.15 -14.05
C ILE A 139 7.10 -0.67 -14.03
N SER A 140 6.29 -0.19 -13.09
CA SER A 140 4.88 -0.52 -13.05
C SER A 140 4.03 0.74 -13.07
N PHE A 141 2.91 0.66 -13.79
CA PHE A 141 1.85 1.65 -13.78
C PHE A 141 0.53 0.91 -13.57
N ALA A 142 -0.15 1.20 -12.47
CA ALA A 142 -1.36 0.49 -12.08
C ALA A 142 -2.47 1.46 -11.66
N PRO A 143 -3.45 1.73 -12.53
CA PRO A 143 -4.70 2.35 -12.14
C PRO A 143 -5.49 1.43 -11.19
N ARG A 144 -6.21 2.07 -10.26
CA ARG A 144 -6.96 1.40 -9.21
C ARG A 144 -8.29 2.09 -8.97
N ILE A 145 -9.33 1.28 -8.82
CA ILE A 145 -10.68 1.72 -8.47
C ILE A 145 -11.10 0.96 -7.22
N ARG A 146 -11.57 1.69 -6.21
CA ARG A 146 -12.16 1.09 -5.01
C ARG A 146 -13.54 1.66 -4.77
N VAL A 147 -14.50 0.80 -4.54
CA VAL A 147 -15.85 1.14 -4.12
C VAL A 147 -16.04 0.61 -2.71
N GLU A 148 -16.51 1.45 -1.80
CA GLU A 148 -16.81 1.07 -0.44
C GLU A 148 -18.24 1.49 -0.10
N TRP A 149 -19.03 0.57 0.40
CA TRP A 149 -20.44 0.80 0.74
C TRP A 149 -20.75 0.38 2.16
N THR A 150 -21.24 1.33 2.95
CA THR A 150 -21.75 1.13 4.31
C THR A 150 -23.22 1.51 4.34
N PRO A 151 -24.14 0.54 4.27
CA PRO A 151 -25.58 0.82 4.29
C PRO A 151 -26.00 1.55 5.56
N ALA A 152 -27.02 2.38 5.48
CA ALA A 152 -27.64 3.10 6.60
C ALA A 152 -26.62 3.76 7.54
N LEU A 153 -25.60 4.40 6.96
CA LEU A 153 -24.54 5.07 7.72
C LEU A 153 -25.08 6.29 8.45
N TYR A 154 -25.03 6.27 9.78
CA TYR A 154 -25.33 7.44 10.60
C TYR A 154 -24.18 8.45 10.54
N TYR A 155 -24.54 9.72 10.42
CA TYR A 155 -23.58 10.82 10.38
C TYR A 155 -24.16 12.06 11.07
N TYR A 156 -23.30 12.98 11.43
CA TYR A 156 -23.71 14.34 11.79
C TYR A 156 -22.90 15.37 11.01
N MET A 157 -23.45 16.56 10.90
CA MET A 157 -22.80 17.70 10.25
C MET A 157 -22.16 18.60 11.33
N ASN A 158 -20.85 18.80 11.19
CA ASN A 158 -20.13 19.82 11.95
C ASN A 158 -19.80 20.96 10.98
N GLY A 159 -20.65 22.00 10.97
CA GLY A 159 -20.65 23.02 9.93
C GLY A 159 -20.90 22.36 8.56
N LYS A 160 -19.98 22.55 7.62
CA LYS A 160 -20.05 21.93 6.29
C LYS A 160 -19.36 20.57 6.21
N ARG A 161 -18.82 20.07 7.30
CA ARG A 161 -18.11 18.79 7.33
C ARG A 161 -19.02 17.67 7.77
N LYS A 162 -19.10 16.62 6.98
CA LYS A 162 -19.76 15.36 7.32
C LYS A 162 -18.82 14.51 8.19
N ILE A 163 -19.32 14.05 9.34
CA ILE A 163 -18.62 13.15 10.24
C ILE A 163 -19.43 11.88 10.35
N ASN A 164 -18.90 10.79 9.83
CA ASN A 164 -19.51 9.48 9.92
C ASN A 164 -19.41 8.95 11.35
N LEU A 165 -20.47 8.37 11.85
CA LEU A 165 -20.56 7.82 13.20
C LEU A 165 -20.44 6.29 13.15
N ARG A 166 -21.55 5.63 12.84
CA ARG A 166 -21.67 4.18 12.85
C ARG A 166 -22.69 3.72 11.81
N SER A 167 -22.66 2.46 11.51
CA SER A 167 -23.75 1.75 10.85
C SER A 167 -24.04 0.46 11.62
N ASP A 168 -25.27 0.02 11.61
CA ASP A 168 -25.68 -1.28 12.15
C ASP A 168 -25.51 -2.40 11.11
N TYR A 169 -25.04 -2.05 9.91
CA TYR A 169 -24.77 -2.96 8.79
C TYR A 169 -23.26 -3.09 8.51
N PRO A 170 -22.85 -4.20 7.87
CA PRO A 170 -21.48 -4.37 7.43
C PRO A 170 -21.08 -3.32 6.38
N THR A 171 -19.79 -3.03 6.33
CA THR A 171 -19.16 -2.29 5.25
C THR A 171 -18.64 -3.29 4.21
N PHE A 172 -19.02 -3.11 2.97
CA PHE A 172 -18.56 -3.88 1.82
C PHE A 172 -17.55 -3.05 1.03
N SER A 173 -16.48 -3.65 0.58
CA SER A 173 -15.58 -2.97 -0.36
C SER A 173 -15.13 -3.90 -1.47
N VAL A 174 -15.02 -3.33 -2.66
CA VAL A 174 -14.44 -3.96 -3.84
C VAL A 174 -13.30 -3.09 -4.30
N ASP A 175 -12.17 -3.70 -4.55
CA ASP A 175 -10.94 -3.05 -4.98
C ASP A 175 -10.46 -3.73 -6.27
N TYR A 176 -10.31 -2.96 -7.34
CA TYR A 176 -9.81 -3.44 -8.62
C TYR A 176 -8.56 -2.65 -8.99
N GLU A 177 -7.51 -3.36 -9.33
CA GLU A 177 -6.23 -2.80 -9.76
C GLU A 177 -5.75 -3.52 -11.01
N ARG A 178 -5.26 -2.76 -11.99
CA ARG A 178 -4.73 -3.30 -13.23
C ARG A 178 -3.36 -2.71 -13.51
N GLY A 179 -2.33 -3.55 -13.58
CA GLY A 179 -1.03 -3.21 -14.16
C GLY A 179 -1.15 -3.14 -15.67
N ILE A 180 -0.69 -2.07 -16.29
CA ILE A 180 -0.78 -1.87 -17.74
C ILE A 180 0.61 -1.80 -18.33
N GLU A 181 0.93 -2.73 -19.23
CA GLU A 181 2.17 -2.73 -19.99
C GLU A 181 2.23 -1.54 -20.98
N GLY A 182 3.42 -1.04 -21.24
CA GLY A 182 3.71 0.00 -22.24
C GLY A 182 3.44 1.44 -21.79
N VAL A 183 2.54 1.66 -20.82
CA VAL A 183 2.26 3.01 -20.29
C VAL A 183 3.42 3.48 -19.42
N PHE A 184 4.02 4.63 -19.73
CA PHE A 184 5.22 5.14 -19.06
C PHE A 184 6.40 4.15 -19.03
N LYS A 185 6.51 3.28 -20.04
CA LYS A 185 7.47 2.18 -20.11
C LYS A 185 7.26 1.11 -19.03
N SER A 186 6.03 0.97 -18.55
CA SER A 186 5.64 -0.12 -17.66
C SER A 186 5.89 -1.46 -18.32
N THR A 187 6.41 -2.39 -17.54
CA THR A 187 6.70 -3.77 -17.98
C THR A 187 5.83 -4.78 -17.24
N GLY A 188 4.99 -4.35 -16.29
CA GLY A 188 4.09 -5.23 -15.56
C GLY A 188 2.70 -5.28 -16.20
N GLU A 189 2.15 -6.47 -16.34
CA GLU A 189 0.78 -6.71 -16.78
C GLU A 189 0.08 -7.69 -15.86
N TYR A 190 -0.88 -7.19 -15.10
CA TYR A 190 -1.67 -7.99 -14.17
C TYR A 190 -3.03 -7.36 -13.90
N GLU A 191 -3.96 -8.17 -13.44
CA GLU A 191 -5.24 -7.70 -12.92
C GLU A 191 -5.50 -8.34 -11.56
N ARG A 192 -5.95 -7.52 -10.62
CA ARG A 192 -6.26 -7.94 -9.26
C ARG A 192 -7.62 -7.42 -8.85
N ILE A 193 -8.44 -8.29 -8.29
CA ILE A 193 -9.70 -7.94 -7.65
C ILE A 193 -9.69 -8.42 -6.20
N GLU A 194 -10.14 -7.56 -5.30
CA GLU A 194 -10.28 -7.86 -3.89
C GLU A 194 -11.68 -7.51 -3.42
N PHE A 195 -12.24 -8.35 -2.58
CA PHE A 195 -13.48 -8.11 -1.86
C PHE A 195 -13.21 -8.15 -0.37
N ASP A 196 -13.76 -7.18 0.36
CA ASP A 196 -13.64 -7.09 1.81
C ASP A 196 -15.03 -6.81 2.41
N LEU A 197 -15.36 -7.52 3.48
CA LEU A 197 -16.51 -7.27 4.33
C LEU A 197 -16.01 -7.07 5.75
N GLN A 198 -16.40 -5.96 6.37
CA GLN A 198 -16.05 -5.68 7.77
C GLN A 198 -17.29 -5.23 8.53
N HIS A 199 -17.44 -5.70 9.75
CA HIS A 199 -18.56 -5.29 10.60
C HIS A 199 -18.15 -5.22 12.07
N LYS A 200 -18.64 -4.18 12.74
CA LYS A 200 -18.51 -3.99 14.17
C LYS A 200 -19.88 -4.01 14.80
N ILE A 201 -20.21 -5.09 15.50
CA ILE A 201 -21.46 -5.25 16.25
C ILE A 201 -21.24 -4.73 17.66
N GLN A 202 -22.05 -3.78 18.09
CA GLN A 202 -22.03 -3.28 19.44
C GLN A 202 -23.03 -4.08 20.29
N LEU A 203 -22.55 -4.86 21.26
CA LEU A 203 -23.36 -5.69 22.15
C LEU A 203 -23.78 -4.95 23.45
N GLY A 204 -23.28 -3.73 23.67
CA GLY A 204 -23.56 -2.92 24.85
C GLY A 204 -22.57 -1.75 24.96
N LEU A 205 -22.56 -1.08 26.12
CA LEU A 205 -21.74 0.12 26.30
C LEU A 205 -20.23 -0.13 26.12
N MET A 206 -19.73 -1.32 26.52
CA MET A 206 -18.29 -1.63 26.48
C MET A 206 -17.95 -2.92 25.72
N ARG A 207 -18.93 -3.58 25.10
CA ARG A 207 -18.71 -4.85 24.42
C ARG A 207 -18.97 -4.70 22.95
N ASN A 208 -17.96 -5.04 22.12
CA ASN A 208 -18.06 -5.05 20.67
C ASN A 208 -17.53 -6.37 20.13
N ILE A 209 -18.19 -6.87 19.10
CA ILE A 209 -17.64 -7.91 18.23
C ILE A 209 -17.22 -7.25 16.94
N TYR A 210 -15.98 -7.45 16.52
CA TYR A 210 -15.47 -7.03 15.23
C TYR A 210 -15.10 -8.26 14.44
N TYR A 211 -15.60 -8.36 13.21
CA TYR A 211 -15.18 -9.38 12.26
C TYR A 211 -14.90 -8.77 10.91
N ARG A 212 -14.00 -9.39 10.21
CA ARG A 212 -13.63 -9.05 8.85
C ARG A 212 -13.46 -10.32 8.04
N PHE A 213 -14.00 -10.29 6.85
CA PHE A 213 -13.87 -11.35 5.86
C PHE A 213 -13.44 -10.72 4.56
N GLY A 214 -12.46 -11.32 3.88
CA GLY A 214 -11.97 -10.82 2.61
C GLY A 214 -11.44 -11.96 1.77
N PHE A 215 -11.54 -11.81 0.46
CA PHE A 215 -10.88 -12.66 -0.52
C PHE A 215 -10.41 -11.80 -1.69
N GLY A 216 -9.43 -12.32 -2.42
CA GLY A 216 -8.92 -11.67 -3.60
C GLY A 216 -8.36 -12.68 -4.58
N ALA A 217 -8.27 -12.28 -5.81
CA ALA A 217 -7.68 -13.08 -6.86
C ALA A 217 -6.96 -12.19 -7.88
N PHE A 218 -5.96 -12.75 -8.50
CA PHE A 218 -5.41 -12.22 -9.74
C PHE A 218 -6.16 -12.86 -10.89
N THR A 219 -6.81 -12.04 -11.71
CA THR A 219 -7.56 -12.48 -12.91
C THR A 219 -6.68 -12.54 -14.14
N ASN A 220 -5.60 -11.76 -14.16
CA ASN A 220 -4.53 -11.84 -15.13
C ASN A 220 -3.17 -11.78 -14.40
N GLN A 221 -2.17 -12.55 -14.87
CA GLN A 221 -0.82 -12.66 -14.29
C GLN A 221 0.25 -12.77 -15.39
N ASP A 222 0.03 -12.19 -16.57
CA ASP A 222 0.93 -12.36 -17.71
C ASP A 222 2.35 -11.87 -17.40
N GLU A 223 2.48 -10.69 -16.78
CA GLU A 223 3.74 -10.14 -16.28
C GLU A 223 3.55 -9.61 -14.85
N LEU A 224 3.31 -10.54 -13.91
CA LEU A 224 3.20 -10.20 -12.48
C LEU A 224 4.57 -10.28 -11.84
N TYR A 225 5.08 -9.14 -11.41
CA TYR A 225 6.31 -9.09 -10.65
C TYR A 225 6.08 -9.46 -9.19
N PHE A 226 7.07 -10.13 -8.61
CA PHE A 226 7.08 -10.48 -7.19
C PHE A 226 6.74 -9.30 -6.26
N VAL A 227 7.14 -8.10 -6.62
CA VAL A 227 6.91 -6.87 -5.85
C VAL A 227 5.45 -6.40 -5.89
N ASP A 228 4.72 -6.75 -6.95
CA ASP A 228 3.30 -6.43 -7.14
C ASP A 228 2.39 -7.54 -6.62
N PHE A 229 2.98 -8.65 -6.17
CA PHE A 229 2.24 -9.75 -5.58
C PHE A 229 1.57 -9.31 -4.28
N ALA A 230 0.26 -9.45 -4.21
CA ALA A 230 -0.51 -9.17 -3.01
C ALA A 230 -0.70 -10.45 -2.18
N ASN A 231 -0.29 -10.39 -0.93
CA ASN A 231 -0.67 -11.41 0.02
C ASN A 231 -2.02 -11.03 0.63
N PHE A 232 -3.06 -11.76 0.31
CA PHE A 232 -4.42 -11.54 0.84
C PHE A 232 -4.55 -12.00 2.30
N ALA A 233 -3.60 -12.78 2.82
CA ALA A 233 -3.54 -13.15 4.23
C ALA A 233 -3.09 -11.93 5.06
N ARG A 234 -3.89 -11.56 6.06
CA ARG A 234 -3.56 -10.47 6.98
C ARG A 234 -3.04 -11.03 8.30
N HIS A 235 -1.85 -10.59 8.70
CA HIS A 235 -1.14 -11.07 9.88
C HIS A 235 -1.85 -10.80 11.23
N ASN A 236 -2.90 -9.98 11.26
CA ASN A 236 -3.59 -9.56 12.49
C ASN A 236 -4.91 -10.27 12.73
N LEU A 237 -5.20 -11.35 12.04
CA LEU A 237 -6.37 -12.17 12.34
C LEU A 237 -6.00 -13.23 13.36
N PRO A 238 -6.84 -13.49 14.40
CA PRO A 238 -6.62 -14.56 15.36
C PRO A 238 -6.65 -15.96 14.74
N VAL A 239 -7.09 -16.06 13.49
CA VAL A 239 -7.06 -17.27 12.66
C VAL A 239 -6.41 -16.89 11.33
N GLY A 240 -5.11 -17.04 11.24
CA GLY A 240 -4.35 -16.91 9.99
C GLY A 240 -4.17 -18.30 9.38
N TRP A 241 -4.51 -18.47 8.12
CA TRP A 241 -4.08 -19.62 7.33
C TRP A 241 -2.72 -19.24 6.72
N ASN A 242 -1.71 -20.03 7.08
CA ASN A 242 -0.38 -19.98 6.45
C ASN A 242 -0.38 -20.78 5.16
#